data_f8c97c759da2cb87e9a81447d4bacac9
#
_entry.id   f8c97c759da2cb87e9a81447d4bacac9
#
_cell.length_a   1.000
_cell.length_b   1.000
_cell.length_c   1.000
_cell.angle_alpha   90.00
_cell.angle_beta   90.00
_cell.angle_gamma   90.00
#
_symmetry.space_group_name_H-M   'P 1'
#
loop_
_entity.id
_entity.type
_entity.pdbx_description
1 polymer ?
#
loop_
_entity_poly.entity_id
_entity_poly.type
_entity_poly.pdbx_seq_one_letter_code
_entity_poly.pdbx_strand_id
1 'polypeptide(L)'
;ASDVYKRQAPDVWLVAEESTAWPKVTGATADGGLGFDYKWNMGWMNDFLDFMSCDPLFRKGRYNELTFSMVYAYSEDFILVLSHDEVVHGKCSMLNKMPGADKAEKMNNLRAAYGFMFTHPGKKLLFMGQDFGMENEWWEARQIDWELTELSENTALMNYVRDLNKLYRNEPALYELDFDPEGFEWINNISVS
;
A
#
# COMPACT_ATOMS: atom_id res chain seq x y z
N ALA A 1 21.04 -5.82 15.77
CA ALA A 1 21.46 -5.87 14.36
C ALA A 1 21.33 -4.50 13.69
N SER A 2 20.21 -3.79 13.89
CA SER A 2 19.99 -2.44 13.32
C SER A 2 21.12 -1.47 13.61
N ASP A 3 21.60 -1.39 14.85
CA ASP A 3 22.72 -0.52 15.24
C ASP A 3 24.02 -0.83 14.48
N VAL A 4 24.28 -2.11 14.17
CA VAL A 4 25.48 -2.50 13.42
C VAL A 4 25.38 -2.04 11.98
N TYR A 5 24.23 -2.24 11.33
CA TYR A 5 24.00 -1.79 9.96
C TYR A 5 24.07 -0.27 9.85
N LYS A 6 23.44 0.44 10.77
CA LYS A 6 23.44 1.93 10.78
C LYS A 6 24.82 2.53 10.97
N ARG A 7 25.72 1.86 11.72
CA ARG A 7 27.10 2.32 11.85
C ARG A 7 27.93 2.08 10.58
N GLN A 8 27.64 1.02 9.83
CA GLN A 8 28.36 0.69 8.59
C GLN A 8 27.83 1.46 7.39
N ALA A 9 26.52 1.69 7.34
CA ALA A 9 25.82 2.33 6.25
C ALA A 9 24.68 3.20 6.79
N PRO A 10 24.98 4.42 7.29
CA PRO A 10 24.01 5.26 7.99
C PRO A 10 22.83 5.70 7.12
N ASP A 11 23.01 5.75 5.80
CA ASP A 11 21.99 6.20 4.84
C ASP A 11 21.07 5.04 4.35
N VAL A 12 21.31 3.80 4.80
CA VAL A 12 20.48 2.65 4.43
C VAL A 12 19.23 2.61 5.31
N TRP A 13 18.09 2.47 4.67
CA TRP A 13 16.84 2.21 5.36
C TRP A 13 16.71 0.73 5.71
N LEU A 14 16.37 0.46 6.96
CA LEU A 14 16.05 -0.86 7.46
C LEU A 14 14.53 -0.94 7.60
N VAL A 15 13.92 -1.80 6.81
CA VAL A 15 12.46 -1.99 6.78
C VAL A 15 12.14 -3.36 7.35
N ALA A 16 11.25 -3.40 8.35
CA ALA A 16 10.82 -4.65 8.96
C ALA A 16 9.60 -5.22 8.24
N GLU A 17 9.68 -6.46 7.80
CA GLU A 17 8.55 -7.29 7.46
C GLU A 17 8.15 -8.07 8.73
N GLU A 18 7.21 -7.51 9.48
CA GLU A 18 6.80 -8.03 10.77
C GLU A 18 5.28 -7.83 10.93
N SER A 19 4.52 -8.91 11.04
CA SER A 19 3.05 -8.92 11.02
C SER A 19 2.39 -8.96 12.39
N THR A 20 3.19 -9.08 13.47
CA THR A 20 2.63 -9.16 14.83
C THR A 20 2.44 -7.79 15.47
N ALA A 21 1.83 -7.75 16.64
CA ALA A 21 1.69 -6.55 17.45
C ALA A 21 2.93 -6.27 18.32
N TRP A 22 4.13 -6.72 17.91
CA TRP A 22 5.36 -6.41 18.64
C TRP A 22 5.59 -4.90 18.66
N PRO A 23 5.73 -4.28 19.85
CA PRO A 23 5.80 -2.83 19.95
C PRO A 23 7.19 -2.28 19.64
N LYS A 24 7.21 -1.02 19.20
CA LYS A 24 8.45 -0.24 19.00
C LYS A 24 9.43 -0.88 18.01
N VAL A 25 8.94 -1.49 16.94
CA VAL A 25 9.80 -2.01 15.86
C VAL A 25 10.58 -0.86 15.22
N THR A 26 9.91 0.27 14.98
CA THR A 26 10.52 1.49 14.45
C THR A 26 11.03 2.45 15.52
N GLY A 27 10.78 2.14 16.79
CA GLY A 27 11.27 2.94 17.91
C GLY A 27 12.79 2.91 18.05
N ALA A 28 13.35 4.01 18.59
CA ALA A 28 14.78 4.14 18.82
C ALA A 28 15.30 3.05 19.80
N THR A 29 16.48 2.52 19.55
CA THR A 29 17.10 1.47 20.41
C THR A 29 17.38 1.99 21.83
N ALA A 30 17.66 3.29 21.97
CA ALA A 30 17.82 3.93 23.28
C ALA A 30 16.55 3.89 24.15
N ASP A 31 15.38 3.83 23.51
CA ASP A 31 14.06 3.78 24.17
C ASP A 31 13.48 2.35 24.23
N GLY A 32 14.34 1.35 23.98
CA GLY A 32 13.96 -0.07 24.00
C GLY A 32 13.27 -0.56 22.70
N GLY A 33 13.34 0.23 21.63
CA GLY A 33 12.89 -0.16 20.30
C GLY A 33 13.90 -1.01 19.54
N LEU A 34 13.50 -1.52 18.37
CA LEU A 34 14.36 -2.34 17.51
C LEU A 34 15.20 -1.52 16.53
N GLY A 35 14.88 -0.24 16.31
CA GLY A 35 15.65 0.71 15.49
C GLY A 35 15.52 0.47 13.99
N PHE A 36 14.42 -0.10 13.52
CA PHE A 36 14.08 -0.07 12.10
C PHE A 36 13.60 1.32 11.70
N ASP A 37 13.79 1.69 10.44
CA ASP A 37 13.29 2.96 9.93
C ASP A 37 11.80 2.88 9.62
N TYR A 38 11.36 1.72 9.12
CA TYR A 38 9.96 1.48 8.76
C TYR A 38 9.53 0.05 9.06
N LYS A 39 8.21 -0.13 9.15
CA LYS A 39 7.55 -1.44 9.26
C LYS A 39 6.47 -1.57 8.19
N TRP A 40 6.35 -2.74 7.56
CA TRP A 40 5.23 -3.02 6.66
C TRP A 40 3.91 -3.08 7.43
N ASN A 41 2.90 -2.36 6.94
CA ASN A 41 1.55 -2.39 7.50
C ASN A 41 0.73 -3.54 6.88
N MET A 42 0.96 -4.74 7.36
CA MET A 42 0.27 -5.93 6.84
C MET A 42 -1.19 -6.01 7.31
N GLY A 43 -1.53 -5.39 8.45
CA GLY A 43 -2.92 -5.26 8.89
C GLY A 43 -3.74 -4.42 7.92
N TRP A 44 -3.25 -3.23 7.58
CA TRP A 44 -3.87 -2.38 6.56
C TRP A 44 -3.97 -3.11 5.22
N MET A 45 -2.93 -3.80 4.80
CA MET A 45 -2.90 -4.52 3.52
C MET A 45 -4.02 -5.56 3.44
N ASN A 46 -4.20 -6.38 4.48
CA ASN A 46 -5.26 -7.40 4.51
C ASN A 46 -6.65 -6.77 4.45
N ASP A 47 -6.95 -5.83 5.36
CA ASP A 47 -8.26 -5.16 5.41
C ASP A 47 -8.56 -4.42 4.10
N PHE A 48 -7.57 -3.70 3.57
CA PHE A 48 -7.69 -2.95 2.33
C PHE A 48 -7.98 -3.85 1.13
N LEU A 49 -7.26 -4.96 0.98
CA LEU A 49 -7.48 -5.91 -0.12
C LEU A 49 -8.81 -6.64 0.01
N ASP A 50 -9.23 -6.99 1.22
CA ASP A 50 -10.55 -7.58 1.46
C ASP A 50 -11.66 -6.62 1.04
N PHE A 51 -11.55 -5.33 1.40
CA PHE A 51 -12.49 -4.32 0.96
C PHE A 51 -12.49 -4.12 -0.56
N MET A 52 -11.32 -3.99 -1.16
CA MET A 52 -11.18 -3.70 -2.60
C MET A 52 -11.58 -4.88 -3.49
N SER A 53 -11.41 -6.12 -3.01
CA SER A 53 -11.84 -7.34 -3.71
C SER A 53 -13.35 -7.57 -3.66
N CYS A 54 -14.04 -6.91 -2.71
CA CYS A 54 -15.48 -7.00 -2.61
C CYS A 54 -16.16 -6.27 -3.78
N ASP A 55 -17.28 -6.84 -4.29
CA ASP A 55 -18.12 -6.14 -5.26
C ASP A 55 -18.58 -4.79 -4.69
N PRO A 56 -18.47 -3.69 -5.46
CA PRO A 56 -18.84 -2.34 -5.00
C PRO A 56 -20.23 -2.22 -4.39
N LEU A 57 -21.19 -3.03 -4.86
CA LEU A 57 -22.56 -3.06 -4.31
C LEU A 57 -22.63 -3.51 -2.85
N PHE A 58 -21.65 -4.31 -2.40
CA PHE A 58 -21.61 -4.87 -1.05
C PHE A 58 -20.60 -4.17 -0.12
N ARG A 59 -19.84 -3.19 -0.60
CA ARG A 59 -18.84 -2.46 0.19
C ARG A 59 -19.44 -1.63 1.32
N LYS A 60 -20.69 -1.21 1.21
CA LYS A 60 -21.36 -0.34 2.19
C LYS A 60 -21.29 -0.85 3.63
N GLY A 61 -21.37 -2.16 3.84
CA GLY A 61 -21.30 -2.77 5.18
C GLY A 61 -19.87 -3.03 5.69
N ARG A 62 -18.85 -2.71 4.91
CA ARG A 62 -17.45 -3.07 5.17
C ARG A 62 -16.53 -1.86 5.40
N TYR A 63 -17.11 -0.71 5.65
CA TYR A 63 -16.37 0.56 5.79
C TYR A 63 -15.28 0.52 6.87
N ASN A 64 -15.47 -0.28 7.93
CA ASN A 64 -14.48 -0.48 8.98
C ASN A 64 -13.15 -1.04 8.45
N GLU A 65 -13.13 -1.79 7.36
CA GLU A 65 -11.90 -2.31 6.76
C GLU A 65 -11.01 -1.19 6.19
N LEU A 66 -11.59 -0.04 5.84
CA LEU A 66 -10.83 1.14 5.42
C LEU A 66 -10.41 2.03 6.59
N THR A 67 -11.16 2.02 7.69
CA THR A 67 -10.97 2.98 8.79
C THR A 67 -10.22 2.41 9.98
N PHE A 68 -10.25 1.09 10.17
CA PHE A 68 -9.66 0.45 11.34
C PHE A 68 -8.14 0.67 11.45
N SER A 69 -7.44 0.70 10.32
CA SER A 69 -5.99 0.97 10.29
C SER A 69 -5.60 2.28 10.98
N MET A 70 -6.49 3.29 10.98
CA MET A 70 -6.24 4.58 11.62
C MET A 70 -6.17 4.49 13.15
N VAL A 71 -6.70 3.41 13.76
CA VAL A 71 -6.61 3.18 15.21
C VAL A 71 -5.15 2.96 15.64
N TYR A 72 -4.32 2.41 14.77
CA TYR A 72 -2.92 2.09 15.06
C TYR A 72 -1.92 2.74 14.09
N ALA A 73 -2.38 3.55 13.13
CA ALA A 73 -1.56 4.12 12.06
C ALA A 73 -0.30 4.85 12.54
N TYR A 74 -0.33 5.39 13.77
CA TYR A 74 0.77 6.16 14.36
C TYR A 74 1.51 5.41 15.48
N SER A 75 1.32 4.10 15.59
CA SER A 75 2.05 3.26 16.54
C SER A 75 3.46 2.90 16.08
N GLU A 76 3.70 2.96 14.79
CA GLU A 76 4.97 2.67 14.11
C GLU A 76 5.08 3.54 12.84
N ASP A 77 6.27 3.67 12.28
CA ASP A 77 6.49 4.32 10.99
C ASP A 77 6.16 3.34 9.86
N PHE A 78 4.89 3.34 9.44
CA PHE A 78 4.39 2.34 8.51
C PHE A 78 4.62 2.63 7.04
N ILE A 79 4.92 1.56 6.28
CA ILE A 79 4.76 1.51 4.82
C ILE A 79 3.48 0.75 4.51
N LEU A 80 2.57 1.36 3.77
CA LEU A 80 1.43 0.70 3.15
C LEU A 80 1.95 -0.20 2.03
N VAL A 81 1.84 -1.50 2.21
CA VAL A 81 2.52 -2.47 1.36
C VAL A 81 1.54 -3.23 0.48
N LEU A 82 1.86 -3.27 -0.83
CA LEU A 82 1.33 -4.25 -1.77
C LEU A 82 2.54 -4.95 -2.38
N SER A 83 2.98 -6.04 -1.75
CA SER A 83 4.24 -6.72 -2.06
C SER A 83 4.07 -7.83 -3.10
N HIS A 84 5.12 -8.63 -3.28
CA HIS A 84 5.07 -9.84 -4.09
C HIS A 84 4.14 -10.89 -3.50
N ASP A 85 4.05 -10.98 -2.17
CA ASP A 85 3.25 -11.99 -1.47
C ASP A 85 1.77 -11.92 -1.81
N GLU A 86 1.26 -10.74 -2.14
CA GLU A 86 -0.14 -10.56 -2.53
C GLU A 86 -0.44 -11.03 -3.96
N VAL A 87 0.59 -11.29 -4.79
CA VAL A 87 0.42 -11.56 -6.23
C VAL A 87 1.08 -12.85 -6.71
N VAL A 88 1.38 -13.79 -5.82
CA VAL A 88 2.03 -15.08 -6.12
C VAL A 88 1.16 -16.28 -5.75
N HIS A 89 1.49 -17.44 -6.33
CA HIS A 89 1.02 -18.77 -5.91
C HIS A 89 -0.50 -18.94 -5.75
N GLY A 90 -1.27 -18.55 -6.77
CA GLY A 90 -2.73 -18.71 -6.80
C GLY A 90 -3.49 -17.59 -6.10
N LYS A 91 -2.81 -16.48 -5.78
CA LYS A 91 -3.42 -15.30 -5.16
C LYS A 91 -3.97 -14.28 -6.16
N CYS A 92 -3.83 -14.49 -7.44
CA CYS A 92 -4.10 -13.58 -8.56
C CYS A 92 -3.17 -12.34 -8.61
N SER A 93 -3.08 -11.71 -9.77
CA SER A 93 -2.45 -10.39 -9.90
C SER A 93 -3.28 -9.32 -9.18
N MET A 94 -2.70 -8.16 -8.91
CA MET A 94 -3.41 -7.04 -8.27
C MET A 94 -4.64 -6.61 -9.10
N LEU A 95 -4.52 -6.59 -10.43
CA LEU A 95 -5.64 -6.30 -11.32
C LEU A 95 -6.75 -7.36 -11.22
N ASN A 96 -6.38 -8.64 -11.16
CA ASN A 96 -7.35 -9.72 -11.11
C ASN A 96 -8.00 -9.93 -9.74
N LYS A 97 -7.49 -9.30 -8.69
CA LYS A 97 -8.19 -9.18 -7.40
C LYS A 97 -9.36 -8.19 -7.46
N MET A 98 -9.31 -7.23 -8.38
CA MET A 98 -10.34 -6.22 -8.48
C MET A 98 -11.62 -6.80 -9.09
N PRO A 99 -12.80 -6.49 -8.53
CA PRO A 99 -14.09 -6.87 -9.12
C PRO A 99 -14.32 -6.10 -10.41
N GLY A 100 -15.03 -6.74 -11.34
CA GLY A 100 -15.41 -6.17 -12.62
C GLY A 100 -15.75 -7.27 -13.63
N ALA A 101 -16.72 -7.01 -14.50
CA ALA A 101 -17.13 -7.91 -15.55
C ALA A 101 -16.11 -7.96 -16.70
N ASP A 102 -15.33 -6.91 -16.86
CA ASP A 102 -14.29 -6.78 -17.87
C ASP A 102 -13.02 -6.11 -17.33
N LYS A 103 -12.01 -6.03 -18.18
CA LYS A 103 -10.71 -5.41 -17.82
C LYS A 103 -10.86 -3.93 -17.48
N ALA A 104 -11.70 -3.19 -18.17
CA ALA A 104 -11.88 -1.76 -17.96
C ALA A 104 -12.46 -1.47 -16.56
N GLU A 105 -13.45 -2.25 -16.12
CA GLU A 105 -14.01 -2.15 -14.78
C GLU A 105 -12.99 -2.51 -13.70
N LYS A 106 -12.21 -3.59 -13.89
CA LYS A 106 -11.11 -3.95 -12.99
C LYS A 106 -10.07 -2.83 -12.91
N MET A 107 -9.67 -2.24 -14.03
CA MET A 107 -8.74 -1.11 -14.08
C MET A 107 -9.29 0.13 -13.34
N ASN A 108 -10.59 0.39 -13.43
CA ASN A 108 -11.22 1.48 -12.70
C ASN A 108 -11.21 1.25 -11.19
N ASN A 109 -11.50 0.03 -10.72
CA ASN A 109 -11.39 -0.34 -9.32
C ASN A 109 -9.93 -0.25 -8.84
N LEU A 110 -8.97 -0.65 -9.65
CA LEU A 110 -7.54 -0.56 -9.31
C LEU A 110 -7.06 0.89 -9.20
N ARG A 111 -7.55 1.80 -10.08
CA ARG A 111 -7.28 3.24 -9.94
C ARG A 111 -7.85 3.80 -8.64
N ALA A 112 -9.07 3.41 -8.27
CA ALA A 112 -9.67 3.83 -7.01
C ALA A 112 -8.85 3.33 -5.81
N ALA A 113 -8.38 2.08 -5.86
CA ALA A 113 -7.51 1.49 -4.85
C ALA A 113 -6.21 2.28 -4.68
N TYR A 114 -5.51 2.56 -5.77
CA TYR A 114 -4.26 3.32 -5.71
C TYR A 114 -4.48 4.78 -5.29
N GLY A 115 -5.57 5.43 -5.76
CA GLY A 115 -5.94 6.77 -5.29
C GLY A 115 -6.11 6.82 -3.79
N PHE A 116 -6.84 5.87 -3.20
CA PHE A 116 -7.02 5.77 -1.76
C PHE A 116 -5.68 5.53 -1.03
N MET A 117 -4.89 4.55 -1.51
CA MET A 117 -3.58 4.24 -0.92
C MET A 117 -2.65 5.45 -0.89
N PHE A 118 -2.58 6.23 -1.98
CA PHE A 118 -1.68 7.38 -2.08
C PHE A 118 -2.10 8.55 -1.19
N THR A 119 -3.38 8.65 -0.85
CA THR A 119 -3.91 9.70 0.04
C THR A 119 -4.07 9.25 1.50
N HIS A 120 -3.84 7.98 1.82
CA HIS A 120 -3.86 7.46 3.18
C HIS A 120 -2.50 7.72 3.87
N PRO A 121 -2.43 8.03 5.17
CA PRO A 121 -1.16 8.18 5.91
C PRO A 121 -0.25 6.96 5.82
N GLY A 122 1.07 7.18 5.82
CA GLY A 122 2.11 6.17 5.69
C GLY A 122 2.80 6.18 4.32
N LYS A 123 4.00 5.61 4.23
CA LYS A 123 4.74 5.48 2.96
C LYS A 123 4.10 4.41 2.06
N LYS A 124 4.41 4.41 0.78
CA LYS A 124 3.74 3.58 -0.23
C LYS A 124 4.71 2.58 -0.86
N LEU A 125 4.28 1.33 -1.03
CA LEU A 125 5.02 0.32 -1.76
C LEU A 125 4.10 -0.42 -2.73
N LEU A 126 4.42 -0.33 -4.02
CA LEU A 126 3.86 -1.19 -5.07
C LEU A 126 4.95 -2.13 -5.57
N PHE A 127 4.63 -3.41 -5.72
CA PHE A 127 5.54 -4.37 -6.31
C PHE A 127 5.56 -4.23 -7.84
N MET A 128 6.67 -4.63 -8.47
CA MET A 128 6.92 -4.48 -9.90
C MET A 128 5.77 -5.07 -10.75
N GLY A 129 5.34 -4.31 -11.77
CA GLY A 129 4.24 -4.69 -12.67
C GLY A 129 2.85 -4.30 -12.18
N GLN A 130 2.69 -3.95 -10.89
CA GLN A 130 1.40 -3.48 -10.38
C GLN A 130 1.05 -2.08 -10.90
N ASP A 131 2.05 -1.25 -11.15
CA ASP A 131 1.91 0.12 -11.64
C ASP A 131 1.35 0.24 -13.05
N PHE A 132 1.44 -0.83 -13.86
CA PHE A 132 0.80 -0.89 -15.17
C PHE A 132 -0.27 -2.01 -15.30
N GLY A 133 -0.66 -2.64 -14.19
CA GLY A 133 -1.76 -3.61 -14.16
C GLY A 133 -1.42 -4.94 -14.84
N MET A 134 -0.30 -5.54 -14.46
CA MET A 134 0.07 -6.88 -14.90
C MET A 134 -1.05 -7.88 -14.61
N GLU A 135 -1.39 -8.74 -15.57
CA GLU A 135 -2.51 -9.67 -15.48
C GLU A 135 -2.11 -11.02 -14.89
N ASN A 136 -0.85 -11.42 -15.10
CA ASN A 136 -0.32 -12.66 -14.55
C ASN A 136 0.18 -12.46 -13.12
N GLU A 137 0.12 -13.54 -12.33
CA GLU A 137 0.80 -13.62 -11.06
C GLU A 137 2.31 -13.46 -11.26
N TRP A 138 2.97 -12.86 -10.30
CA TRP A 138 4.42 -12.83 -10.31
C TRP A 138 5.03 -14.21 -10.09
N TRP A 139 6.01 -14.52 -10.88
CA TRP A 139 6.79 -15.76 -10.78
C TRP A 139 8.26 -15.45 -11.07
N GLU A 140 9.15 -15.81 -10.17
CA GLU A 140 10.59 -15.49 -10.21
C GLU A 140 11.31 -16.04 -11.44
N ALA A 141 10.81 -17.13 -12.04
CA ALA A 141 11.37 -17.73 -13.24
C ALA A 141 10.84 -17.11 -14.54
N ARG A 142 10.03 -16.05 -14.47
CA ARG A 142 9.38 -15.43 -15.61
C ARG A 142 9.68 -13.94 -15.66
N GLN A 143 9.87 -13.43 -16.86
CA GLN A 143 9.98 -12.00 -17.11
C GLN A 143 8.63 -11.31 -16.86
N ILE A 144 8.67 -10.06 -16.42
CA ILE A 144 7.50 -9.18 -16.35
C ILE A 144 6.94 -8.96 -17.76
N ASP A 145 5.62 -8.91 -17.91
CA ASP A 145 4.90 -8.80 -19.18
C ASP A 145 4.98 -7.35 -19.70
N TRP A 146 6.21 -6.89 -20.08
CA TRP A 146 6.47 -5.52 -20.52
C TRP A 146 5.66 -5.10 -21.74
N GLU A 147 5.26 -6.03 -22.61
CA GLU A 147 4.41 -5.79 -23.77
C GLU A 147 3.06 -5.18 -23.41
N LEU A 148 2.56 -5.41 -22.19
CA LEU A 148 1.33 -4.79 -21.72
C LEU A 148 1.42 -3.26 -21.65
N THR A 149 2.62 -2.71 -21.46
CA THR A 149 2.82 -1.25 -21.43
C THR A 149 2.52 -0.54 -22.75
N GLU A 150 2.43 -1.29 -23.85
CA GLU A 150 2.04 -0.77 -25.17
C GLU A 150 0.51 -0.70 -25.33
N LEU A 151 -0.25 -1.38 -24.48
CA LEU A 151 -1.71 -1.34 -24.50
C LEU A 151 -2.24 -0.06 -23.85
N SER A 152 -3.24 0.56 -24.49
CA SER A 152 -3.76 1.87 -24.06
C SER A 152 -4.25 1.92 -22.60
N GLU A 153 -4.92 0.86 -22.15
CA GLU A 153 -5.46 0.78 -20.77
C GLU A 153 -4.34 0.65 -19.72
N ASN A 154 -3.31 -0.16 -20.02
CA ASN A 154 -2.14 -0.36 -19.16
C ASN A 154 -1.27 0.90 -19.13
N THR A 155 -1.03 1.54 -20.30
CA THR A 155 -0.36 2.84 -20.39
C THR A 155 -1.11 3.91 -19.59
N ALA A 156 -2.45 3.91 -19.64
CA ALA A 156 -3.26 4.87 -18.89
C ALA A 156 -3.13 4.66 -17.37
N LEU A 157 -3.08 3.40 -16.89
CA LEU A 157 -2.83 3.11 -15.48
C LEU A 157 -1.42 3.52 -15.06
N MET A 158 -0.40 3.21 -15.86
CA MET A 158 0.99 3.60 -15.60
C MET A 158 1.13 5.13 -15.50
N ASN A 159 0.48 5.85 -16.40
CA ASN A 159 0.44 7.31 -16.35
C ASN A 159 -0.27 7.83 -15.09
N TYR A 160 -1.37 7.19 -14.69
CA TYR A 160 -2.09 7.52 -13.46
C TYR A 160 -1.21 7.34 -12.21
N VAL A 161 -0.51 6.20 -12.10
CA VAL A 161 0.42 5.94 -10.98
C VAL A 161 1.58 6.95 -10.99
N ARG A 162 2.12 7.28 -12.18
CA ARG A 162 3.12 8.34 -12.32
C ARG A 162 2.60 9.69 -11.80
N ASP A 163 1.35 10.04 -12.12
CA ASP A 163 0.77 11.31 -11.71
C ASP A 163 0.41 11.32 -10.22
N LEU A 164 -0.01 10.18 -9.64
CA LEU A 164 -0.12 10.01 -8.19
C LEU A 164 1.23 10.22 -7.48
N ASN A 165 2.31 9.66 -8.01
CA ASN A 165 3.66 9.87 -7.47
C ASN A 165 4.09 11.34 -7.53
N LYS A 166 3.75 12.06 -8.61
CA LYS A 166 4.02 13.50 -8.71
C LYS A 166 3.20 14.29 -7.68
N LEU A 167 1.91 13.97 -7.57
CA LEU A 167 1.04 14.59 -6.57
C LEU A 167 1.61 14.37 -5.17
N TYR A 168 1.89 13.13 -4.79
CA TYR A 168 2.43 12.77 -3.48
C TYR A 168 3.74 13.53 -3.16
N ARG A 169 4.63 13.68 -4.14
CA ARG A 169 5.91 14.40 -3.93
C ARG A 169 5.78 15.92 -3.87
N ASN A 170 4.74 16.49 -4.47
CA ASN A 170 4.55 17.94 -4.58
C ASN A 170 3.57 18.50 -3.53
N GLU A 171 2.77 17.64 -2.90
CA GLU A 171 1.79 18.05 -1.91
C GLU A 171 2.25 17.63 -0.50
N PRO A 172 2.86 18.56 0.26
CA PRO A 172 3.38 18.28 1.61
C PRO A 172 2.34 17.66 2.55
N ALA A 173 1.08 18.04 2.41
CA ALA A 173 -0.03 17.47 3.18
C ALA A 173 -0.20 15.95 3.06
N LEU A 174 0.39 15.34 2.02
CA LEU A 174 0.32 13.88 1.80
C LEU A 174 1.49 13.09 2.39
N TYR A 175 2.54 13.76 2.92
CA TYR A 175 3.72 13.03 3.38
C TYR A 175 4.47 13.63 4.58
N GLU A 176 4.33 14.94 4.87
CA GLU A 176 5.11 15.58 5.95
C GLU A 176 4.74 15.03 7.32
N LEU A 177 3.46 14.73 7.54
CA LEU A 177 2.94 14.22 8.80
C LEU A 177 2.43 12.77 8.69
N ASP A 178 3.04 11.96 7.82
CA ASP A 178 2.64 10.56 7.61
C ASP A 178 2.64 9.72 8.89
N PHE A 179 3.45 10.12 9.88
CA PHE A 179 3.62 9.39 11.15
C PHE A 179 3.17 10.19 12.37
N ASP A 180 2.48 11.32 12.14
CA ASP A 180 1.95 12.19 13.18
C ASP A 180 0.42 12.24 13.12
N PRO A 181 -0.30 12.01 14.24
CA PRO A 181 -1.76 12.07 14.26
C PRO A 181 -2.34 13.44 13.86
N GLU A 182 -1.57 14.52 13.91
CA GLU A 182 -2.00 15.84 13.43
C GLU A 182 -2.10 15.89 11.88
N GLY A 183 -1.54 14.90 11.17
CA GLY A 183 -1.56 14.83 9.71
C GLY A 183 -2.87 14.31 9.12
N PHE A 184 -3.83 13.86 9.94
CA PHE A 184 -5.06 13.27 9.43
C PHE A 184 -6.25 13.54 10.34
N GLU A 185 -7.38 13.91 9.75
CA GLU A 185 -8.65 14.11 10.46
C GLU A 185 -9.81 13.50 9.66
N TRP A 186 -10.66 12.73 10.35
CA TRP A 186 -11.94 12.31 9.80
C TRP A 186 -12.95 13.46 9.83
N ILE A 187 -13.33 13.99 8.66
CA ILE A 187 -14.43 14.98 8.56
C ILE A 187 -15.78 14.29 8.82
N ASN A 188 -15.94 13.09 8.26
CA ASN A 188 -17.12 12.26 8.51
C ASN A 188 -16.72 10.79 8.43
N ASN A 189 -16.85 10.06 9.54
CA ASN A 189 -16.56 8.64 9.65
C ASN A 189 -17.83 7.78 9.81
N ILE A 190 -19.02 8.40 9.68
CA ILE A 190 -20.29 7.70 9.79
C ILE A 190 -20.81 7.41 8.40
N SER A 191 -20.80 6.14 8.00
CA SER A 191 -21.55 5.70 6.83
C SER A 191 -23.04 5.85 7.13
N VAL A 192 -23.65 6.92 6.65
CA VAL A 192 -25.09 7.07 6.74
C VAL A 192 -25.71 6.07 5.75
N SER A 193 -26.43 5.12 6.30
CA SER A 193 -27.15 4.06 5.59
C SER A 193 -28.33 4.63 4.80
#